data_ae7966ee7078f4eff283b96215c9326a
#
_entry.id   ae7966ee7078f4eff283b96215c9326a
#
_cell.length_a   1.000
_cell.length_b   1.000
_cell.length_c   1.000
_cell.angle_alpha   90.00
_cell.angle_beta   90.00
_cell.angle_gamma   90.00
#
_symmetry.space_group_name_H-M   'P 1'
#
loop_
_entity.id
_entity.type
_entity.pdbx_description
1 polymer ?
#
loop_
_entity_poly.entity_id
_entity_poly.type
_entity_poly.pdbx_seq_one_letter_code
_entity_poly.pdbx_strand_id
1 'polypeptide(L)'
;YNTVPTDEVTDGSVVLEIPKSTFEHEFEAVKTAVGASVDTELDEAALRDVVLRFQAVVKAKTHKPFPQDPRDQLRMARNAVFRSWHNPRAKEYRRIYDIPDSIGTAVNVQMMVFGNSGDRSATGVGFTRNPATGAKEFYGEFLVNAQGEDVVAGIRTPRPIAELAEVMP
;
A
#
# COMPACT_ATOMS: atom_id res chain seq x y z
N TYR A 1 8.28 13.27 18.78
CA TYR A 1 7.07 13.02 17.97
C TYR A 1 6.21 14.28 18.05
N ASN A 2 6.08 15.03 16.94
CA ASN A 2 5.14 16.14 16.87
C ASN A 2 3.76 15.56 16.51
N THR A 3 2.88 15.48 17.48
CA THR A 3 1.47 15.20 17.26
C THR A 3 0.80 16.47 16.77
N VAL A 4 0.34 16.49 15.53
CA VAL A 4 -0.55 17.55 15.04
C VAL A 4 -1.97 17.17 15.49
N PRO A 5 -2.70 18.05 16.19
CA PRO A 5 -4.10 17.81 16.53
C PRO A 5 -4.89 17.50 15.25
N THR A 6 -5.73 16.47 15.31
CA THR A 6 -6.47 15.97 14.13
C THR A 6 -7.54 16.95 13.64
N ASP A 7 -7.93 17.91 14.46
CA ASP A 7 -8.89 18.97 14.20
C ASP A 7 -8.29 20.18 13.44
N GLU A 8 -6.96 20.31 13.39
CA GLU A 8 -6.29 21.38 12.64
C GLU A 8 -6.03 21.04 11.15
N VAL A 9 -6.41 19.86 10.69
CA VAL A 9 -6.24 19.46 9.28
C VAL A 9 -7.38 20.02 8.42
N THR A 10 -7.38 21.34 8.23
CA THR A 10 -8.42 22.10 7.52
C THR A 10 -8.04 22.46 6.07
N ASP A 11 -7.13 21.74 5.45
CA ASP A 11 -6.56 22.10 4.16
C ASP A 11 -7.49 21.88 2.93
N GLY A 12 -8.77 21.59 3.16
CA GLY A 12 -9.75 21.37 2.08
C GLY A 12 -9.43 20.18 1.17
N SER A 13 -8.49 19.29 1.58
CA SER A 13 -8.19 18.10 0.80
C SER A 13 -9.39 17.17 0.82
N VAL A 14 -9.89 16.86 -0.35
CA VAL A 14 -10.99 15.91 -0.54
C VAL A 14 -10.46 14.52 -0.24
N VAL A 15 -11.12 13.80 0.69
CA VAL A 15 -10.92 12.35 0.81
C VAL A 15 -11.42 11.75 -0.50
N LEU A 16 -10.53 11.07 -1.23
CA LEU A 16 -10.90 10.41 -2.47
C LEU A 16 -11.67 9.13 -2.13
N GLU A 17 -12.97 9.23 -1.98
CA GLU A 17 -13.87 8.07 -1.85
C GLU A 17 -14.21 7.50 -3.25
N ILE A 18 -13.17 7.16 -4.01
CA ILE A 18 -13.35 6.45 -5.28
C ILE A 18 -13.24 4.96 -4.97
N PRO A 19 -14.25 4.15 -5.28
CA PRO A 19 -14.20 2.70 -5.07
C PRO A 19 -12.99 2.09 -5.79
N LYS A 20 -12.30 1.17 -5.13
CA LYS A 20 -11.15 0.44 -5.71
C LYS A 20 -11.52 -0.22 -7.04
N SER A 21 -12.73 -0.78 -7.13
CA SER A 21 -13.26 -1.41 -8.34
C SER A 21 -13.28 -0.50 -9.57
N THR A 22 -13.34 0.83 -9.40
CA THR A 22 -13.25 1.78 -10.52
C THR A 22 -11.86 1.75 -11.16
N PHE A 23 -10.82 1.69 -10.34
CA PHE A 23 -9.44 1.60 -10.82
C PHE A 23 -9.13 0.20 -11.37
N GLU A 24 -9.63 -0.85 -10.73
CA GLU A 24 -9.50 -2.24 -11.21
C GLU A 24 -10.13 -2.39 -12.59
N HIS A 25 -11.26 -1.78 -12.85
CA HIS A 25 -11.90 -1.80 -14.17
C HIS A 25 -11.00 -1.17 -15.25
N GLU A 26 -10.39 -0.01 -14.99
CA GLU A 26 -9.48 0.64 -15.92
C GLU A 26 -8.19 -0.18 -16.14
N PHE A 27 -7.70 -0.82 -15.10
CA PHE A 27 -6.53 -1.68 -15.17
C PHE A 27 -6.79 -2.91 -16.06
N GLU A 28 -7.91 -3.61 -15.83
CA GLU A 28 -8.30 -4.77 -16.64
C GLU A 28 -8.62 -4.39 -18.09
N ALA A 29 -9.12 -3.18 -18.34
CA ALA A 29 -9.33 -2.69 -19.70
C ALA A 29 -8.00 -2.53 -20.46
N VAL A 30 -6.94 -2.06 -19.80
CA VAL A 30 -5.60 -1.98 -20.42
C VAL A 30 -5.04 -3.38 -20.66
N LYS A 31 -5.12 -4.29 -19.67
CA LYS A 31 -4.68 -5.69 -19.84
C LYS A 31 -5.34 -6.34 -21.06
N THR A 32 -6.65 -6.19 -21.16
CA THR A 32 -7.42 -6.72 -22.30
C THR A 32 -6.96 -6.12 -23.63
N ALA A 33 -6.70 -4.80 -23.66
CA ALA A 33 -6.30 -4.11 -24.88
C ALA A 33 -4.93 -4.55 -25.41
N VAL A 34 -4.01 -4.92 -24.51
CA VAL A 34 -2.67 -5.42 -24.88
C VAL A 34 -2.59 -6.95 -24.94
N GLY A 35 -3.67 -7.67 -24.59
CA GLY A 35 -3.71 -9.14 -24.60
C GLY A 35 -2.94 -9.79 -23.45
N ALA A 36 -2.66 -9.04 -22.37
CA ALA A 36 -1.96 -9.57 -21.21
C ALA A 36 -2.90 -10.43 -20.33
N SER A 37 -2.41 -11.60 -19.92
CA SER A 37 -3.13 -12.50 -19.02
C SER A 37 -2.83 -12.24 -17.55
N VAL A 38 -1.61 -11.80 -17.27
CA VAL A 38 -1.13 -11.46 -15.91
C VAL A 38 -0.50 -10.08 -15.88
N ASP A 39 -0.46 -9.47 -14.72
CA ASP A 39 0.00 -8.08 -14.52
C ASP A 39 1.47 -7.89 -14.92
N THR A 40 2.28 -8.93 -14.76
CA THR A 40 3.71 -8.92 -15.10
C THR A 40 4.00 -8.90 -16.61
N GLU A 41 2.99 -9.11 -17.45
CA GLU A 41 3.10 -9.00 -18.91
C GLU A 41 2.89 -7.57 -19.43
N LEU A 42 2.48 -6.65 -18.56
CA LEU A 42 2.32 -5.25 -18.91
C LEU A 42 3.69 -4.58 -19.09
N ASP A 43 3.92 -4.07 -20.28
CA ASP A 43 5.11 -3.29 -20.60
C ASP A 43 5.02 -1.84 -20.07
N GLU A 44 6.08 -1.06 -20.26
CA GLU A 44 6.14 0.32 -19.84
C GLU A 44 5.03 1.18 -20.47
N ALA A 45 4.70 0.94 -21.73
CA ALA A 45 3.69 1.71 -22.44
C ALA A 45 2.29 1.45 -21.86
N ALA A 46 1.96 0.18 -21.61
CA ALA A 46 0.72 -0.23 -20.99
C ALA A 46 0.59 0.35 -19.57
N LEU A 47 1.65 0.28 -18.76
CA LEU A 47 1.66 0.86 -17.41
C LEU A 47 1.49 2.40 -17.42
N ARG A 48 2.05 3.08 -18.41
CA ARG A 48 1.81 4.52 -18.59
C ARG A 48 0.34 4.82 -18.92
N ASP A 49 -0.29 4.01 -19.78
CA ASP A 49 -1.73 4.17 -20.08
C ASP A 49 -2.58 3.94 -18.82
N VAL A 50 -2.28 2.92 -18.01
CA VAL A 50 -2.93 2.72 -16.70
C VAL A 50 -2.86 3.98 -15.84
N VAL A 51 -1.67 4.58 -15.70
CA VAL A 51 -1.49 5.79 -14.89
C VAL A 51 -2.34 6.95 -15.42
N LEU A 52 -2.36 7.16 -16.74
CA LEU A 52 -3.16 8.22 -17.35
C LEU A 52 -4.67 8.02 -17.14
N ARG A 53 -5.15 6.77 -17.23
CA ARG A 53 -6.55 6.43 -16.97
C ARG A 53 -6.90 6.65 -15.50
N PHE A 54 -6.04 6.25 -14.57
CA PHE A 54 -6.24 6.52 -13.14
C PHE A 54 -6.31 8.01 -12.83
N GLN A 55 -5.44 8.81 -13.43
CA GLN A 55 -5.49 10.27 -13.31
C GLN A 55 -6.79 10.86 -13.88
N ALA A 56 -7.26 10.31 -15.01
CA ALA A 56 -8.54 10.73 -15.62
C ALA A 56 -9.73 10.38 -14.70
N VAL A 57 -9.74 9.20 -14.09
CA VAL A 57 -10.75 8.80 -13.10
C VAL A 57 -10.77 9.79 -11.92
N VAL A 58 -9.60 10.08 -11.35
CA VAL A 58 -9.51 11.05 -10.25
C VAL A 58 -10.07 12.40 -10.66
N LYS A 59 -9.65 12.92 -11.83
CA LYS A 59 -10.13 14.21 -12.33
C LYS A 59 -11.64 14.23 -12.57
N ALA A 60 -12.19 13.15 -13.13
CA ALA A 60 -13.63 13.04 -13.38
C ALA A 60 -14.45 13.01 -12.09
N LYS A 61 -13.97 12.31 -11.06
CA LYS A 61 -14.67 12.16 -9.78
C LYS A 61 -14.51 13.33 -8.84
N THR A 62 -13.36 14.00 -8.87
CA THR A 62 -13.03 15.08 -7.92
C THR A 62 -13.09 16.47 -8.51
N HIS A 63 -13.22 16.56 -9.85
CA HIS A 63 -13.11 17.80 -10.62
C HIS A 63 -11.74 18.51 -10.47
N LYS A 64 -10.75 17.81 -9.92
CA LYS A 64 -9.38 18.30 -9.75
C LYS A 64 -8.40 17.25 -10.28
N PRO A 65 -7.31 17.68 -10.95
CA PRO A 65 -6.28 16.75 -11.37
C PRO A 65 -5.57 16.16 -10.14
N PHE A 66 -5.11 14.91 -10.25
CA PHE A 66 -4.21 14.34 -9.24
C PHE A 66 -2.90 15.15 -9.24
N PRO A 67 -2.43 15.64 -8.09
CA PRO A 67 -1.24 16.48 -8.04
C PRO A 67 0.00 15.72 -8.52
N GLN A 68 0.83 16.39 -9.30
CA GLN A 68 2.08 15.81 -9.81
C GLN A 68 3.30 16.21 -8.97
N ASP A 69 3.18 17.19 -8.07
CA ASP A 69 4.23 17.52 -7.11
C ASP A 69 4.27 16.45 -6.01
N PRO A 70 5.40 15.76 -5.79
CA PRO A 70 5.54 14.73 -4.75
C PRO A 70 5.28 15.26 -3.33
N ARG A 71 5.55 16.53 -3.07
CA ARG A 71 5.28 17.15 -1.76
C ARG A 71 3.79 17.29 -1.50
N ASP A 72 3.02 17.64 -2.54
CA ASP A 72 1.57 17.71 -2.44
C ASP A 72 0.97 16.32 -2.27
N GLN A 73 1.48 15.31 -2.99
CA GLN A 73 1.08 13.92 -2.81
C GLN A 73 1.35 13.44 -1.37
N LEU A 74 2.55 13.70 -0.85
CA LEU A 74 2.91 13.36 0.52
C LEU A 74 2.02 14.05 1.54
N ARG A 75 1.73 15.35 1.34
CA ARG A 75 0.82 16.11 2.21
C ARG A 75 -0.58 15.50 2.22
N MET A 76 -1.11 15.12 1.05
CA MET A 76 -2.41 14.47 0.94
C MET A 76 -2.43 13.11 1.64
N ALA A 77 -1.41 12.29 1.43
CA ALA A 77 -1.28 10.97 2.07
C ALA A 77 -1.21 11.10 3.60
N ARG A 78 -0.37 11.99 4.11
CA ARG A 78 -0.28 12.29 5.55
C ARG A 78 -1.63 12.71 6.12
N ASN A 79 -2.30 13.64 5.46
CA ASN A 79 -3.59 14.15 5.91
C ASN A 79 -4.68 13.06 5.87
N ALA A 80 -4.64 12.17 4.89
CA ALA A 80 -5.56 11.01 4.83
C ALA A 80 -5.38 10.08 6.03
N VAL A 81 -4.13 9.82 6.45
CA VAL A 81 -3.86 9.02 7.66
C VAL A 81 -4.41 9.70 8.91
N PHE A 82 -4.18 11.00 9.10
CA PHE A 82 -4.75 11.72 10.25
C PHE A 82 -6.29 11.70 10.26
N ARG A 83 -6.93 11.88 9.10
CA ARG A 83 -8.40 11.79 9.01
C ARG A 83 -8.94 10.40 9.30
N SER A 84 -8.19 9.35 8.99
CA SER A 84 -8.60 7.97 9.24
C SER A 84 -8.88 7.70 10.73
N TRP A 85 -8.32 8.51 11.65
CA TRP A 85 -8.64 8.48 13.07
C TRP A 85 -10.13 8.67 13.36
N HIS A 86 -10.82 9.44 12.52
CA HIS A 86 -12.24 9.74 12.67
C HIS A 86 -13.17 8.78 11.92
N ASN A 87 -12.63 7.79 11.21
CA ASN A 87 -13.42 6.78 10.51
C ASN A 87 -14.26 5.96 11.51
N PRO A 88 -15.47 5.53 11.11
CA PRO A 88 -16.35 4.73 11.98
C PRO A 88 -15.66 3.49 12.54
N ARG A 89 -14.89 2.78 11.72
CA ARG A 89 -14.14 1.60 12.13
C ARG A 89 -13.09 1.92 13.20
N ALA A 90 -12.36 3.03 13.05
CA ALA A 90 -11.36 3.45 14.02
C ALA A 90 -11.99 3.88 15.36
N LYS A 91 -13.14 4.56 15.30
CA LYS A 91 -13.91 4.93 16.51
C LYS A 91 -14.41 3.70 17.24
N GLU A 92 -14.96 2.73 16.51
CA GLU A 92 -15.47 1.49 17.10
C GLU A 92 -14.34 0.66 17.73
N TYR A 93 -13.18 0.57 17.06
CA TYR A 93 -12.00 -0.07 17.63
C TYR A 93 -11.58 0.56 18.95
N ARG A 94 -11.51 1.91 19.01
CA ARG A 94 -11.16 2.61 20.25
C ARG A 94 -12.18 2.38 21.35
N ARG A 95 -13.47 2.36 21.01
CA ARG A 95 -14.53 2.06 21.97
C ARG A 95 -14.39 0.67 22.58
N ILE A 96 -14.07 -0.34 21.75
CA ILE A 96 -13.90 -1.73 22.20
C ILE A 96 -12.70 -1.89 23.14
N TYR A 97 -11.60 -1.19 22.85
CA TYR A 97 -10.34 -1.31 23.58
C TYR A 97 -10.10 -0.21 24.60
N ASP A 98 -11.12 0.60 24.90
CA ASP A 98 -11.07 1.69 25.88
C ASP A 98 -9.91 2.67 25.62
N ILE A 99 -9.69 3.01 24.37
CA ILE A 99 -8.65 3.95 23.94
C ILE A 99 -9.24 5.36 23.88
N PRO A 100 -8.73 6.32 24.65
CA PRO A 100 -9.24 7.70 24.66
C PRO A 100 -9.09 8.39 23.29
N ASP A 101 -10.11 9.10 22.84
CA ASP A 101 -10.08 9.87 21.60
C ASP A 101 -9.01 10.99 21.63
N SER A 102 -8.63 11.46 22.83
CA SER A 102 -7.62 12.50 23.03
C SER A 102 -6.18 12.08 22.71
N ILE A 103 -5.90 10.78 22.56
CA ILE A 103 -4.54 10.29 22.23
C ILE A 103 -4.12 10.73 20.81
N GLY A 104 -5.05 10.75 19.86
CA GLY A 104 -4.75 11.03 18.46
C GLY A 104 -3.98 9.90 17.77
N THR A 105 -3.39 10.19 16.63
CA THR A 105 -2.58 9.25 15.85
C THR A 105 -1.31 9.91 15.34
N ALA A 106 -0.36 9.10 14.89
CA ALA A 106 0.91 9.55 14.32
C ALA A 106 1.12 8.96 12.92
N VAL A 107 1.97 9.61 12.13
CA VAL A 107 2.35 9.19 10.80
C VAL A 107 3.86 9.04 10.71
N ASN A 108 4.31 7.89 10.24
CA ASN A 108 5.70 7.69 9.85
C ASN A 108 5.82 7.81 8.33
N VAL A 109 6.80 8.61 7.88
CA VAL A 109 7.18 8.66 6.48
C VAL A 109 8.47 7.87 6.33
N GLN A 110 8.39 6.75 5.62
CA GLN A 110 9.53 5.88 5.38
C GLN A 110 9.86 5.84 3.90
N MET A 111 11.16 5.79 3.59
CA MET A 111 11.62 5.52 2.24
C MET A 111 11.21 4.09 1.85
N MET A 112 10.60 3.96 0.68
CA MET A 112 10.25 2.64 0.14
C MET A 112 11.50 1.97 -0.46
N VAL A 113 11.68 0.69 -0.14
CA VAL A 113 12.66 -0.19 -0.75
C VAL A 113 11.92 -1.17 -1.64
N PHE A 114 12.40 -1.33 -2.88
CA PHE A 114 11.72 -2.14 -3.88
C PHE A 114 12.31 -3.55 -3.93
N GLY A 115 11.52 -4.55 -3.55
CA GLY A 115 11.86 -5.97 -3.64
C GLY A 115 11.70 -6.56 -5.04
N ASN A 116 11.20 -5.77 -6.00
CA ASN A 116 10.95 -6.16 -7.40
C ASN A 116 11.90 -5.48 -8.40
N SER A 117 13.12 -5.18 -7.98
CA SER A 117 14.15 -4.57 -8.84
C SER A 117 15.04 -5.59 -9.56
N GLY A 118 14.55 -6.79 -9.80
CA GLY A 118 15.24 -7.89 -10.46
C GLY A 118 15.59 -9.05 -9.52
N ASP A 119 16.32 -10.04 -10.03
CA ASP A 119 16.55 -11.32 -9.35
C ASP A 119 17.45 -11.22 -8.10
N ARG A 120 18.07 -10.07 -7.87
CA ARG A 120 18.85 -9.78 -6.66
C ARG A 120 18.10 -8.93 -5.65
N SER A 121 16.81 -8.83 -5.79
CA SER A 121 15.92 -8.17 -4.85
C SER A 121 14.84 -9.12 -4.38
N ALA A 122 14.37 -8.93 -3.16
CA ALA A 122 13.34 -9.76 -2.56
C ALA A 122 12.51 -8.95 -1.58
N THR A 123 11.34 -9.48 -1.28
CA THR A 123 10.50 -9.04 -0.17
C THR A 123 10.12 -10.23 0.68
N GLY A 124 9.81 -10.00 1.94
CA GLY A 124 9.41 -11.08 2.84
C GLY A 124 8.75 -10.59 4.11
N VAL A 125 8.27 -11.54 4.87
CA VAL A 125 7.69 -11.33 6.20
C VAL A 125 8.46 -12.19 7.18
N GLY A 126 8.90 -11.60 8.30
CA GLY A 126 9.64 -12.31 9.33
C GLY A 126 9.09 -12.07 10.73
N PHE A 127 9.13 -13.09 11.55
CA PHE A 127 8.70 -13.08 12.94
C PHE A 127 9.84 -13.57 13.84
N THR A 128 10.01 -12.95 14.97
CA THR A 128 11.00 -13.35 15.99
C THR A 128 10.58 -14.63 16.74
N ARG A 129 9.35 -15.10 16.53
CA ARG A 129 8.80 -16.35 17.03
C ARG A 129 7.88 -16.96 15.98
N ASN A 130 7.79 -18.26 15.99
CA ASN A 130 6.81 -18.97 15.17
C ASN A 130 5.38 -18.59 15.60
N PRO A 131 4.57 -17.97 14.73
CA PRO A 131 3.24 -17.49 15.11
C PRO A 131 2.24 -18.60 15.41
N ALA A 132 2.46 -19.82 14.92
CA ALA A 132 1.58 -20.96 15.15
C ALA A 132 1.88 -21.68 16.47
N THR A 133 3.17 -21.80 16.85
CA THR A 133 3.61 -22.61 18.00
C THR A 133 4.09 -21.78 19.19
N GLY A 134 4.46 -20.49 18.96
CA GLY A 134 5.10 -19.64 19.96
C GLY A 134 6.59 -19.95 20.19
N ALA A 135 7.15 -20.95 19.52
CA ALA A 135 8.56 -21.30 19.63
C ALA A 135 9.48 -20.12 19.31
N LYS A 136 10.55 -19.94 20.07
CA LYS A 136 11.54 -18.87 19.87
C LYS A 136 12.50 -19.26 18.75
N GLU A 137 12.01 -19.22 17.55
CA GLU A 137 12.75 -19.44 16.30
C GLU A 137 12.39 -18.34 15.31
N PHE A 138 13.35 -17.92 14.48
CA PHE A 138 13.05 -16.98 13.41
C PHE A 138 12.22 -17.66 12.34
N TYR A 139 10.99 -17.21 12.19
CA TYR A 139 10.04 -17.75 11.23
C TYR A 139 9.74 -16.70 10.17
N GLY A 140 9.66 -17.11 8.91
CA GLY A 140 9.33 -16.17 7.85
C GLY A 140 9.31 -16.80 6.47
N GLU A 141 8.88 -15.99 5.54
CA GLU A 141 8.75 -16.36 4.13
C GLU A 141 9.23 -15.19 3.27
N PHE A 142 9.73 -15.49 2.07
CA PHE A 142 10.19 -14.48 1.12
C PHE A 142 9.85 -14.86 -0.32
N LEU A 143 9.83 -13.82 -1.18
CA LEU A 143 9.73 -13.94 -2.63
C LEU A 143 10.83 -13.11 -3.29
N VAL A 144 11.54 -13.70 -4.24
CA VAL A 144 12.49 -13.00 -5.09
C VAL A 144 11.73 -12.20 -6.15
N ASN A 145 12.24 -11.02 -6.47
CA ASN A 145 11.69 -10.11 -7.46
C ASN A 145 10.17 -9.88 -7.25
N ALA A 146 9.82 -9.41 -6.06
CA ALA A 146 8.44 -9.25 -5.62
C ALA A 146 8.25 -8.06 -4.68
N GLN A 147 7.04 -7.56 -4.60
CA GLN A 147 6.64 -6.58 -3.60
C GLN A 147 5.93 -7.23 -2.41
N GLY A 148 5.77 -6.48 -1.30
CA GLY A 148 5.13 -6.98 -0.09
C GLY A 148 3.71 -7.52 -0.31
N GLU A 149 2.98 -6.93 -1.23
CA GLU A 149 1.63 -7.36 -1.61
C GLU A 149 1.60 -8.76 -2.22
N ASP A 150 2.62 -9.13 -2.99
CA ASP A 150 2.72 -10.47 -3.60
C ASP A 150 2.82 -11.56 -2.54
N VAL A 151 3.48 -11.27 -1.41
CA VAL A 151 3.60 -12.20 -0.27
C VAL A 151 2.30 -12.29 0.50
N VAL A 152 1.68 -11.14 0.83
CA VAL A 152 0.49 -11.09 1.70
C VAL A 152 -0.79 -11.48 0.98
N ALA A 153 -0.89 -11.23 -0.32
CA ALA A 153 -2.08 -11.55 -1.12
C ALA A 153 -2.11 -13.02 -1.60
N GLY A 154 -1.01 -13.76 -1.40
CA GLY A 154 -0.93 -15.16 -1.82
C GLY A 154 -0.96 -15.38 -3.33
N ILE A 155 -0.58 -14.37 -4.11
CA ILE A 155 -0.56 -14.42 -5.58
C ILE A 155 0.53 -15.39 -6.07
N ARG A 156 1.64 -15.46 -5.34
CA ARG A 156 2.77 -16.35 -5.58
C ARG A 156 3.06 -17.15 -4.33
N THR A 157 3.52 -18.38 -4.46
CA THR A 157 3.91 -19.22 -3.33
C THR A 157 5.25 -18.73 -2.77
N PRO A 158 5.31 -18.22 -1.53
CA PRO A 158 6.55 -17.79 -0.92
C PRO A 158 7.42 -18.97 -0.51
N ARG A 159 8.72 -18.71 -0.36
CA ARG A 159 9.72 -19.67 0.09
C ARG A 159 10.01 -19.47 1.57
N PRO A 160 10.31 -20.55 2.33
CA PRO A 160 10.73 -20.42 3.72
C PRO A 160 11.98 -19.56 3.88
N ILE A 161 12.03 -18.71 4.91
CA ILE A 161 13.15 -17.80 5.14
C ILE A 161 14.50 -18.53 5.33
N ALA A 162 14.47 -19.79 5.75
CA ALA A 162 15.67 -20.62 5.88
C ALA A 162 16.42 -20.82 4.56
N GLU A 163 15.72 -20.74 3.42
CA GLU A 163 16.31 -20.89 2.10
C GLU A 163 16.93 -19.58 1.57
N LEU A 164 16.74 -18.47 2.25
CA LEU A 164 17.17 -17.17 1.74
C LEU A 164 18.69 -17.12 1.46
N ALA A 165 19.50 -17.66 2.37
CA ALA A 165 20.95 -17.66 2.21
C ALA A 165 21.47 -18.50 1.03
N GLU A 166 20.70 -19.49 0.57
CA GLU A 166 21.02 -20.32 -0.59
C GLU A 166 20.66 -19.61 -1.89
N VAL A 167 19.58 -18.79 -1.86
CA VAL A 167 19.03 -18.11 -3.04
C VAL A 167 19.68 -16.75 -3.25
N MET A 168 20.04 -16.08 -2.18
CA MET A 168 20.61 -14.72 -2.16
C MET A 168 21.81 -14.69 -1.21
N PRO A 169 22.94 -15.32 -1.60
CA PRO A 169 24.14 -15.41 -0.78
C PRO A 169 24.85 -14.05 -0.57
#